data_a6326d1b00285466275af69d9743e12b
#
_entry.id   a6326d1b00285466275af69d9743e12b
#
_cell.length_a   1.000
_cell.length_b   1.000
_cell.length_c   1.000
_cell.angle_alpha   90.00
_cell.angle_beta   90.00
_cell.angle_gamma   90.00
#
_symmetry.space_group_name_H-M   'P 1'
#
loop_
_entity.id
_entity.type
_entity.pdbx_description
1 polymer ?
#
loop_
_entity_poly.entity_id
_entity_poly.type
_entity_poly.pdbx_seq_one_letter_code
_entity_poly.pdbx_strand_id
1 'polypeptide(L)'
;VSTNPCLTGDTWIMTKNGAKRIYDLVGKKYFAWVDGNLFPSTDEGFFKTGFKPIFEITTKRGLKLKGTDNHLIKKLNSKKRQEKTFDWIELGNLKKGDKISINNNRNVKNFDGDFKLNFEKGWLVGNLLGDGTFDGNTAILRFWGENNAQMKEIAVKYLENNVKHRSDLGSGNDKKIISIKSKGLYELCEEINFDKSKKISDAIEKTDYQFYRGFFSGWFDADGTVLNNTEKGISVRLSSSDLYNLEIAQRMLLRLGIFSTVSKLRRESQEKLLPDGKGGLKSYKIKDQHELIISKDNVLIFRDLINFKDEFKKSKLETAIASLNKRGLYKETFLDEVLDIKYCGEEEVFDCQIMGANEFDANGINVHNCGEIPLCPYDSCRLIAINLYSYVENPFTKKAKFNFELFKKHAGFAQRMMDDIIDLEMEKIDA
;
A
#
# COMPACT_ATOMS: atom_id res chain seq x y z
N VAL A 1 12.84 -27.34 12.26
CA VAL A 1 12.72 -26.39 11.15
C VAL A 1 11.28 -25.89 11.17
N SER A 2 11.06 -24.63 11.53
CA SER A 2 9.72 -24.02 11.50
C SER A 2 9.21 -23.97 10.06
N THR A 3 8.06 -24.56 9.81
CA THR A 3 7.39 -24.59 8.50
C THR A 3 6.46 -23.39 8.28
N ASN A 4 6.36 -22.48 9.25
CA ASN A 4 5.43 -21.35 9.17
C ASN A 4 5.72 -20.48 7.96
N PRO A 5 4.69 -20.13 7.17
CA PRO A 5 4.79 -19.13 6.09
C PRO A 5 5.01 -17.74 6.69
N CYS A 6 5.97 -16.98 6.16
CA CYS A 6 6.43 -15.75 6.81
C CYS A 6 6.69 -14.63 5.82
N LEU A 7 6.67 -13.38 6.33
CA LEU A 7 7.01 -12.16 5.60
C LEU A 7 8.19 -11.43 6.25
N THR A 8 8.87 -10.58 5.47
CA THR A 8 9.96 -9.74 5.99
C THR A 8 9.41 -8.58 6.83
N GLY A 9 10.16 -8.15 7.83
CA GLY A 9 9.74 -7.13 8.79
C GLY A 9 9.54 -5.73 8.20
N ASP A 10 10.10 -5.46 7.02
CA ASP A 10 9.91 -4.22 6.26
C ASP A 10 8.59 -4.16 5.46
N THR A 11 7.78 -5.22 5.48
CA THR A 11 6.46 -5.26 4.86
C THR A 11 5.48 -4.32 5.56
N TRP A 12 4.70 -3.58 4.78
CA TRP A 12 3.67 -2.67 5.27
C TRP A 12 2.32 -3.36 5.44
N ILE A 13 1.71 -3.11 6.57
CA ILE A 13 0.39 -3.60 6.97
C ILE A 13 -0.53 -2.40 7.14
N MET A 14 -1.75 -2.46 6.58
CA MET A 14 -2.76 -1.44 6.79
C MET A 14 -3.53 -1.72 8.07
N THR A 15 -3.41 -0.84 9.07
CA THR A 15 -4.08 -0.97 10.37
C THR A 15 -5.10 0.14 10.60
N LYS A 16 -5.95 -0.01 11.63
CA LYS A 16 -6.86 1.05 12.10
C LYS A 16 -6.10 2.34 12.42
N ASN A 17 -4.87 2.22 12.93
CA ASN A 17 -4.01 3.33 13.30
C ASN A 17 -3.02 3.71 12.18
N GLY A 18 -3.43 3.53 10.91
CA GLY A 18 -2.63 3.82 9.73
C GLY A 18 -1.70 2.71 9.31
N ALA A 19 -0.83 3.01 8.35
CA ALA A 19 0.14 2.08 7.86
C ALA A 19 1.26 1.84 8.87
N LYS A 20 1.63 0.58 9.08
CA LYS A 20 2.71 0.16 9.99
C LYS A 20 3.58 -0.87 9.29
N ARG A 21 4.87 -0.87 9.58
CA ARG A 21 5.71 -2.00 9.21
C ARG A 21 5.49 -3.16 10.16
N ILE A 22 5.73 -4.37 9.73
CA ILE A 22 5.67 -5.57 10.60
C ILE A 22 6.51 -5.36 11.86
N TYR A 23 7.73 -4.79 11.75
CA TYR A 23 8.57 -4.46 12.91
C TYR A 23 7.88 -3.60 13.97
N ASP A 24 7.00 -2.69 13.57
CA ASP A 24 6.26 -1.81 14.49
C ASP A 24 5.17 -2.56 15.28
N LEU A 25 4.73 -3.72 14.77
CA LEU A 25 3.59 -4.51 15.26
C LEU A 25 3.99 -5.76 16.04
N VAL A 26 5.28 -6.02 16.18
CA VAL A 26 5.80 -7.17 16.96
C VAL A 26 5.43 -7.01 18.43
N GLY A 27 4.81 -8.05 19.00
CA GLY A 27 4.40 -8.07 20.40
C GLY A 27 3.25 -7.11 20.75
N LYS A 28 2.48 -6.63 19.75
CA LYS A 28 1.44 -5.62 19.95
C LYS A 28 0.14 -6.02 19.26
N LYS A 29 -0.96 -6.04 20.00
CA LYS A 29 -2.30 -6.19 19.43
C LYS A 29 -2.64 -5.01 18.52
N TYR A 30 -3.23 -5.29 17.36
CA TYR A 30 -3.70 -4.29 16.42
C TYR A 30 -4.98 -4.74 15.68
N PHE A 31 -5.58 -3.83 14.94
CA PHE A 31 -6.69 -4.14 14.03
C PHE A 31 -6.21 -3.92 12.60
N ALA A 32 -6.30 -4.97 11.79
CA ALA A 32 -5.95 -4.91 10.36
C ALA A 32 -7.17 -4.55 9.51
N TRP A 33 -6.96 -3.75 8.47
CA TRP A 33 -7.92 -3.60 7.39
C TRP A 33 -7.73 -4.72 6.36
N VAL A 34 -8.79 -5.48 6.11
CA VAL A 34 -8.82 -6.53 5.09
C VAL A 34 -10.06 -6.31 4.22
N ASP A 35 -9.85 -6.03 2.94
CA ASP A 35 -10.91 -5.72 1.97
C ASP A 35 -11.94 -4.71 2.51
N GLY A 36 -11.45 -3.68 3.21
CA GLY A 36 -12.26 -2.59 3.76
C GLY A 36 -13.03 -2.91 5.03
N ASN A 37 -12.73 -4.02 5.73
CA ASN A 37 -13.27 -4.40 7.02
C ASN A 37 -12.14 -4.51 8.06
N LEU A 38 -12.47 -4.26 9.34
CA LEU A 38 -11.52 -4.34 10.45
C LEU A 38 -11.58 -5.69 11.14
N PHE A 39 -10.42 -6.31 11.32
CA PHE A 39 -10.26 -7.57 12.05
C PHE A 39 -9.16 -7.46 13.10
N PRO A 40 -9.34 -8.02 14.30
CA PRO A 40 -8.32 -7.98 15.34
C PRO A 40 -7.22 -9.01 15.10
N SER A 41 -5.97 -8.64 15.44
CA SER A 41 -4.90 -9.62 15.64
C SER A 41 -5.04 -10.30 17.01
N THR A 42 -4.27 -11.37 17.25
CA THR A 42 -3.99 -11.86 18.60
C THR A 42 -3.27 -10.80 19.43
N ASP A 43 -3.14 -11.02 20.74
CA ASP A 43 -2.48 -10.07 21.64
C ASP A 43 -0.98 -9.92 21.34
N GLU A 44 -0.32 -10.97 20.81
CA GLU A 44 1.08 -10.97 20.38
C GLU A 44 1.31 -10.15 19.11
N GLY A 45 0.26 -9.91 18.32
CA GLY A 45 0.38 -9.25 17.03
C GLY A 45 1.28 -10.04 16.07
N PHE A 46 2.32 -9.41 15.54
CA PHE A 46 3.38 -10.13 14.81
C PHE A 46 4.40 -10.73 15.78
N PHE A 47 4.92 -11.88 15.42
CA PHE A 47 5.98 -12.58 16.16
C PHE A 47 7.08 -13.06 15.18
N LYS A 48 8.31 -13.08 15.69
CA LYS A 48 9.47 -13.55 14.94
C LYS A 48 9.46 -15.07 14.83
N THR A 49 9.71 -15.59 13.63
CA THR A 49 9.73 -17.03 13.35
C THR A 49 11.11 -17.56 12.96
N GLY A 50 12.10 -16.66 12.79
CA GLY A 50 13.47 -17.04 12.52
C GLY A 50 14.10 -16.29 11.35
N PHE A 51 15.13 -16.90 10.74
CA PHE A 51 15.87 -16.40 9.59
C PHE A 51 15.68 -17.41 8.46
N LYS A 52 15.12 -16.99 7.32
CA LYS A 52 14.69 -17.91 6.26
C LYS A 52 14.99 -17.37 4.85
N PRO A 53 15.08 -18.27 3.85
CA PRO A 53 15.14 -17.88 2.43
C PRO A 53 13.93 -17.05 2.00
N ILE A 54 14.18 -15.94 1.28
CA ILE A 54 13.18 -14.95 0.87
C ILE A 54 13.10 -14.87 -0.64
N PHE A 55 11.87 -14.79 -1.11
CA PHE A 55 11.51 -14.54 -2.51
C PHE A 55 10.71 -13.26 -2.62
N GLU A 56 10.99 -12.42 -3.62
CA GLU A 56 10.24 -11.23 -3.95
C GLU A 56 9.33 -11.47 -5.15
N ILE A 57 8.02 -11.26 -4.96
CA ILE A 57 7.07 -11.17 -6.05
C ILE A 57 7.06 -9.73 -6.55
N THR A 58 7.13 -9.55 -7.87
CA THR A 58 6.84 -8.28 -8.54
C THR A 58 5.61 -8.47 -9.42
N THR A 59 4.64 -7.56 -9.31
CA THR A 59 3.43 -7.58 -10.13
C THR A 59 3.55 -6.66 -11.35
N LYS A 60 2.70 -6.89 -12.34
CA LYS A 60 2.68 -6.12 -13.60
C LYS A 60 2.37 -4.64 -13.39
N ARG A 61 1.59 -4.30 -12.36
CA ARG A 61 1.27 -2.91 -12.03
C ARG A 61 2.28 -2.26 -11.09
N GLY A 62 3.26 -3.02 -10.57
CA GLY A 62 4.41 -2.50 -9.84
C GLY A 62 4.45 -2.82 -8.35
N LEU A 63 3.44 -3.51 -7.78
CA LEU A 63 3.49 -3.93 -6.38
C LEU A 63 4.58 -4.99 -6.16
N LYS A 64 5.18 -4.98 -4.97
CA LYS A 64 6.22 -5.92 -4.55
C LYS A 64 5.92 -6.47 -3.17
N LEU A 65 6.24 -7.75 -2.97
CA LEU A 65 6.13 -8.42 -1.66
C LEU A 65 7.27 -9.42 -1.50
N LYS A 66 7.90 -9.41 -0.33
CA LYS A 66 8.92 -10.38 0.08
C LYS A 66 8.35 -11.35 1.10
N GLY A 67 8.54 -12.64 0.88
CA GLY A 67 8.11 -13.69 1.79
C GLY A 67 8.85 -15.01 1.57
N THR A 68 8.60 -15.98 2.44
CA THR A 68 9.09 -17.35 2.27
C THR A 68 8.37 -18.04 1.11
N ASP A 69 8.99 -19.05 0.52
CA ASP A 69 8.45 -19.80 -0.63
C ASP A 69 7.08 -20.47 -0.34
N ASN A 70 6.88 -20.90 0.90
CA ASN A 70 5.64 -21.54 1.38
C ASN A 70 4.56 -20.52 1.82
N HIS A 71 4.80 -19.19 1.72
CA HIS A 71 3.80 -18.20 2.10
C HIS A 71 2.61 -18.22 1.13
N LEU A 72 1.40 -18.33 1.69
CA LEU A 72 0.18 -18.48 0.89
C LEU A 72 -0.34 -17.14 0.36
N ILE A 73 -0.47 -17.06 -0.95
CA ILE A 73 -0.96 -15.90 -1.69
C ILE A 73 -2.34 -16.22 -2.27
N LYS A 74 -3.29 -15.30 -2.18
CA LYS A 74 -4.64 -15.43 -2.72
C LYS A 74 -4.63 -15.28 -4.24
N LYS A 75 -4.77 -16.40 -4.97
CA LYS A 75 -4.73 -16.46 -6.43
C LYS A 75 -6.13 -16.65 -7.02
N LEU A 76 -6.44 -15.96 -8.10
CA LEU A 76 -7.66 -16.18 -8.88
C LEU A 76 -7.60 -17.54 -9.57
N ASN A 77 -8.54 -18.43 -9.23
CA ASN A 77 -8.70 -19.72 -9.88
C ASN A 77 -9.58 -19.61 -11.13
N SER A 78 -10.82 -19.12 -11.00
CA SER A 78 -11.69 -18.93 -12.14
C SER A 78 -12.48 -17.63 -12.08
N LYS A 79 -12.84 -17.10 -13.26
CA LYS A 79 -13.69 -15.95 -13.42
C LYS A 79 -14.85 -16.31 -14.34
N LYS A 80 -15.97 -16.72 -13.77
CA LYS A 80 -17.23 -16.90 -14.49
C LYS A 80 -18.06 -15.64 -14.32
N ARG A 81 -18.43 -14.98 -15.42
CA ARG A 81 -19.21 -13.72 -15.55
C ARG A 81 -19.29 -12.80 -14.31
N GLN A 82 -19.75 -13.23 -13.14
CA GLN A 82 -19.89 -12.43 -11.92
C GLN A 82 -19.25 -13.06 -10.68
N GLU A 83 -18.87 -14.34 -10.71
CA GLU A 83 -18.22 -15.03 -9.60
C GLU A 83 -16.73 -15.18 -9.85
N LYS A 84 -15.95 -14.75 -8.86
CA LYS A 84 -14.51 -15.00 -8.79
C LYS A 84 -14.30 -16.06 -7.72
N THR A 85 -13.62 -17.14 -8.05
CA THR A 85 -13.13 -18.10 -7.07
C THR A 85 -11.63 -17.94 -6.88
N PHE A 86 -11.19 -18.08 -5.66
CA PHE A 86 -9.79 -17.92 -5.28
C PHE A 86 -9.31 -19.17 -4.59
N ASP A 87 -8.04 -19.51 -4.82
CA ASP A 87 -7.33 -20.56 -4.12
C ASP A 87 -6.13 -19.93 -3.40
N TRP A 88 -5.71 -20.55 -2.31
CA TRP A 88 -4.46 -20.21 -1.63
C TRP A 88 -3.34 -21.04 -2.25
N ILE A 89 -2.28 -20.38 -2.72
CA ILE A 89 -1.13 -21.02 -3.34
C ILE A 89 0.15 -20.50 -2.72
N GLU A 90 1.10 -21.38 -2.48
CA GLU A 90 2.42 -21.01 -2.00
C GLU A 90 3.13 -20.05 -2.98
N LEU A 91 3.83 -19.07 -2.44
CA LEU A 91 4.58 -18.07 -3.22
C LEU A 91 5.54 -18.75 -4.22
N GLY A 92 6.27 -19.78 -3.80
CA GLY A 92 7.19 -20.53 -4.65
C GLY A 92 6.51 -21.29 -5.80
N ASN A 93 5.22 -21.57 -5.71
CA ASN A 93 4.43 -22.26 -6.73
C ASN A 93 3.72 -21.31 -7.70
N LEU A 94 3.75 -19.99 -7.45
CA LEU A 94 3.21 -19.00 -8.38
C LEU A 94 4.01 -18.97 -9.67
N LYS A 95 3.33 -18.65 -10.76
CA LYS A 95 3.92 -18.52 -12.09
C LYS A 95 3.67 -17.14 -12.68
N LYS A 96 4.58 -16.68 -13.52
CA LYS A 96 4.37 -15.50 -14.34
C LYS A 96 3.04 -15.60 -15.09
N GLY A 97 2.22 -14.56 -15.02
CA GLY A 97 0.88 -14.51 -15.60
C GLY A 97 -0.25 -14.90 -14.62
N ASP A 98 0.07 -15.49 -13.48
CA ASP A 98 -0.93 -15.76 -12.44
C ASP A 98 -1.55 -14.47 -11.92
N LYS A 99 -2.87 -14.47 -11.70
CA LYS A 99 -3.58 -13.29 -11.18
C LYS A 99 -3.79 -13.45 -9.69
N ILE A 100 -3.25 -12.53 -8.91
CA ILE A 100 -3.34 -12.50 -7.46
C ILE A 100 -4.30 -11.41 -6.99
N SER A 101 -4.90 -11.61 -5.82
CA SER A 101 -5.83 -10.67 -5.20
C SER A 101 -5.08 -9.48 -4.59
N ILE A 102 -5.62 -8.30 -4.80
CA ILE A 102 -5.14 -7.04 -4.24
C ILE A 102 -6.18 -6.53 -3.25
N ASN A 103 -5.75 -6.06 -2.10
CA ASN A 103 -6.61 -5.58 -1.04
C ASN A 103 -7.47 -4.39 -1.48
N ASN A 104 -8.78 -4.46 -1.23
CA ASN A 104 -9.73 -3.44 -1.65
C ASN A 104 -10.13 -2.52 -0.50
N ASN A 105 -9.46 -1.39 -0.36
CA ASN A 105 -9.69 -0.41 0.71
C ASN A 105 -10.78 0.64 0.40
N ARG A 106 -11.64 0.46 -0.60
CA ARG A 106 -12.68 1.46 -0.98
C ARG A 106 -13.68 1.76 0.12
N ASN A 107 -13.89 0.84 1.05
CA ASN A 107 -14.78 1.04 2.20
C ASN A 107 -14.09 1.72 3.39
N VAL A 108 -12.78 1.89 3.37
CA VAL A 108 -12.03 2.63 4.39
C VAL A 108 -12.33 4.12 4.22
N LYS A 109 -12.97 4.73 5.22
CA LYS A 109 -13.37 6.15 5.16
C LYS A 109 -12.47 7.04 5.98
N ASN A 110 -11.71 6.47 6.88
CA ASN A 110 -10.72 7.16 7.70
C ASN A 110 -9.75 6.14 8.32
N PHE A 111 -8.55 6.57 8.63
CA PHE A 111 -7.58 5.90 9.48
C PHE A 111 -6.72 6.95 10.18
N ASP A 112 -6.27 6.62 11.37
CA ASP A 112 -5.33 7.45 12.12
C ASP A 112 -3.91 7.26 11.58
N GLY A 113 -2.93 7.95 12.15
CA GLY A 113 -1.52 7.82 11.87
C GLY A 113 -0.69 8.08 13.12
N ASP A 114 0.64 7.91 13.02
CA ASP A 114 1.57 8.29 14.10
C ASP A 114 1.62 9.80 14.26
N PHE A 115 1.34 10.54 13.18
CA PHE A 115 1.28 11.99 13.15
C PHE A 115 -0.15 12.42 12.83
N LYS A 116 -0.75 13.23 13.71
CA LYS A 116 -2.05 13.87 13.47
C LYS A 116 -1.86 15.12 12.64
N LEU A 117 -1.92 14.95 11.35
CA LEU A 117 -1.76 16.02 10.37
C LEU A 117 -3.08 16.19 9.59
N ASN A 118 -3.28 17.37 9.04
CA ASN A 118 -4.48 17.68 8.29
C ASN A 118 -4.24 17.70 6.77
N PHE A 119 -5.31 17.89 6.01
CA PHE A 119 -5.26 17.98 4.55
C PHE A 119 -4.33 19.12 4.08
N GLU A 120 -4.38 20.29 4.71
CA GLU A 120 -3.64 21.49 4.28
C GLU A 120 -2.12 21.29 4.43
N LYS A 121 -1.67 20.69 5.55
CA LYS A 121 -0.26 20.30 5.75
C LYS A 121 0.18 19.27 4.71
N GLY A 122 -0.68 18.28 4.44
CA GLY A 122 -0.43 17.30 3.38
C GLY A 122 -0.25 17.97 2.02
N TRP A 123 -1.13 18.90 1.66
CA TRP A 123 -1.06 19.63 0.39
C TRP A 123 0.24 20.42 0.23
N LEU A 124 0.66 21.11 1.29
CA LEU A 124 1.93 21.87 1.30
C LEU A 124 3.14 20.95 1.05
N VAL A 125 3.21 19.82 1.74
CA VAL A 125 4.30 18.84 1.58
C VAL A 125 4.27 18.17 0.19
N GLY A 126 3.08 17.82 -0.30
CA GLY A 126 2.92 17.24 -1.63
C GLY A 126 3.33 18.18 -2.75
N ASN A 127 2.95 19.46 -2.66
CA ASN A 127 3.37 20.49 -3.62
C ASN A 127 4.89 20.75 -3.55
N LEU A 128 5.46 20.77 -2.34
CA LEU A 128 6.91 20.88 -2.15
C LEU A 128 7.67 19.69 -2.77
N LEU A 129 7.12 18.48 -2.68
CA LEU A 129 7.70 17.28 -3.32
C LEU A 129 7.75 17.44 -4.85
N GLY A 130 6.70 17.95 -5.49
CA GLY A 130 6.70 18.23 -6.92
C GLY A 130 7.63 19.37 -7.30
N ASP A 131 7.13 20.57 -7.31
CA ASP A 131 7.81 21.78 -7.83
C ASP A 131 8.67 22.53 -6.82
N GLY A 132 8.60 22.18 -5.53
CA GLY A 132 9.32 22.90 -4.48
C GLY A 132 10.81 22.55 -4.39
N THR A 133 11.52 23.24 -3.49
CA THR A 133 12.95 23.02 -3.19
C THR A 133 13.26 23.46 -1.75
N PHE A 134 14.45 23.11 -1.28
CA PHE A 134 15.00 23.55 0.00
C PHE A 134 16.21 24.46 -0.20
N ASP A 135 16.32 25.51 0.61
CA ASP A 135 17.46 26.45 0.66
C ASP A 135 17.82 26.69 2.13
N GLY A 136 18.94 26.13 2.57
CA GLY A 136 19.28 26.08 4.00
C GLY A 136 18.17 25.45 4.83
N ASN A 137 17.66 26.18 5.81
CA ASN A 137 16.57 25.82 6.71
C ASN A 137 15.24 26.44 6.26
N THR A 138 15.02 26.52 4.96
CA THR A 138 13.82 27.12 4.37
C THR A 138 13.27 26.23 3.28
N ALA A 139 11.99 25.92 3.33
CA ALA A 139 11.27 25.29 2.23
C ALA A 139 10.76 26.37 1.28
N ILE A 140 10.85 26.11 -0.02
CA ILE A 140 10.43 27.02 -1.08
C ILE A 140 9.39 26.32 -1.95
N LEU A 141 8.16 26.78 -1.90
CA LEU A 141 7.11 26.40 -2.86
C LEU A 141 7.27 27.21 -4.13
N ARG A 142 7.04 26.58 -5.29
CA ARG A 142 7.10 27.25 -6.60
C ARG A 142 5.86 26.91 -7.42
N PHE A 143 5.29 27.94 -8.03
CA PHE A 143 4.09 27.83 -8.85
C PHE A 143 4.38 28.36 -10.25
N TRP A 144 4.09 27.55 -11.25
CA TRP A 144 4.35 27.80 -12.66
C TRP A 144 3.04 27.99 -13.43
N GLY A 145 3.09 28.72 -14.54
CA GLY A 145 1.99 28.83 -15.50
C GLY A 145 0.98 29.91 -15.16
N GLU A 146 -0.18 29.84 -15.82
CA GLU A 146 -1.22 30.89 -15.77
C GLU A 146 -1.98 30.94 -14.42
N ASN A 147 -2.11 29.81 -13.74
CA ASN A 147 -2.81 29.70 -12.45
C ASN A 147 -1.90 29.90 -11.23
N ASN A 148 -0.68 30.39 -11.43
CA ASN A 148 0.30 30.55 -10.35
C ASN A 148 -0.19 31.50 -9.23
N ALA A 149 -0.98 32.52 -9.56
CA ALA A 149 -1.56 33.45 -8.56
C ALA A 149 -2.57 32.75 -7.65
N GLN A 150 -3.50 31.95 -8.24
CA GLN A 150 -4.48 31.17 -7.47
C GLN A 150 -3.77 30.16 -6.55
N MET A 151 -2.77 29.45 -7.08
CA MET A 151 -2.03 28.46 -6.32
C MET A 151 -1.24 29.10 -5.16
N LYS A 152 -0.69 30.31 -5.38
CA LYS A 152 -0.08 31.13 -4.34
C LYS A 152 -1.05 31.44 -3.21
N GLU A 153 -2.25 31.93 -3.54
CA GLU A 153 -3.27 32.27 -2.53
C GLU A 153 -3.64 31.07 -1.66
N ILE A 154 -3.84 29.89 -2.27
CA ILE A 154 -4.08 28.63 -1.54
C ILE A 154 -2.91 28.31 -0.61
N ALA A 155 -1.68 28.39 -1.12
CA ALA A 155 -0.48 28.10 -0.34
C ALA A 155 -0.30 29.03 0.84
N VAL A 156 -0.47 30.35 0.64
CA VAL A 156 -0.40 31.34 1.72
C VAL A 156 -1.42 31.05 2.80
N LYS A 157 -2.68 30.84 2.42
CA LYS A 157 -3.76 30.47 3.36
C LYS A 157 -3.41 29.21 4.17
N TYR A 158 -2.89 28.17 3.53
CA TYR A 158 -2.53 26.93 4.21
C TYR A 158 -1.31 27.08 5.10
N LEU A 159 -0.33 27.91 4.71
CA LEU A 159 0.81 28.24 5.56
C LEU A 159 0.37 28.99 6.82
N GLU A 160 -0.43 30.06 6.66
CA GLU A 160 -0.93 30.87 7.78
C GLU A 160 -1.77 30.05 8.77
N ASN A 161 -2.56 29.11 8.30
CA ASN A 161 -3.40 28.25 9.14
C ASN A 161 -2.61 27.20 9.93
N ASN A 162 -1.45 26.73 9.44
CA ASN A 162 -0.85 25.49 9.92
C ASN A 162 0.58 25.59 10.43
N VAL A 163 1.31 26.64 10.07
CA VAL A 163 2.73 26.81 10.44
C VAL A 163 3.01 28.27 10.80
N LYS A 164 4.11 28.54 11.52
CA LYS A 164 4.58 29.89 11.74
C LYS A 164 5.11 30.46 10.42
N HIS A 165 4.26 31.19 9.70
CA HIS A 165 4.61 31.78 8.41
C HIS A 165 4.63 33.33 8.52
N ARG A 166 5.64 33.94 7.93
CA ARG A 166 5.72 35.37 7.75
C ARG A 166 5.41 35.71 6.30
N SER A 167 4.27 36.33 6.05
CA SER A 167 3.80 36.73 4.72
C SER A 167 4.70 37.78 4.01
N ASP A 168 5.58 38.45 4.77
CA ASP A 168 6.53 39.44 4.26
C ASP A 168 7.82 38.80 3.68
N LEU A 169 8.03 37.51 3.81
CA LEU A 169 9.17 36.83 3.22
C LEU A 169 8.96 36.63 1.71
N GLY A 170 9.32 37.66 1.00
CA GLY A 170 9.51 37.85 -0.44
C GLY A 170 8.96 36.78 -1.37
N SER A 171 7.88 37.11 -2.08
CA SER A 171 7.54 36.42 -3.33
C SER A 171 8.41 37.02 -4.43
N GLY A 172 9.33 36.24 -5.00
CA GLY A 172 9.99 36.64 -6.25
C GLY A 172 8.92 36.71 -7.34
N ASN A 173 8.63 37.92 -7.82
CA ASN A 173 7.63 38.15 -8.88
C ASN A 173 8.32 38.18 -10.24
N ASP A 174 8.78 37.02 -10.70
CA ASP A 174 8.88 36.82 -12.14
C ASP A 174 7.46 36.49 -12.66
N LYS A 175 6.97 37.16 -13.73
CA LYS A 175 5.60 36.98 -14.26
C LYS A 175 5.24 35.51 -14.58
N LYS A 176 6.26 34.65 -14.70
CA LYS A 176 6.09 33.22 -15.03
C LYS A 176 6.21 32.26 -13.82
N ILE A 177 6.83 32.70 -12.73
CA ILE A 177 7.13 31.83 -11.58
C ILE A 177 6.86 32.62 -10.29
N ILE A 178 6.05 32.10 -9.42
CA ILE A 178 5.86 32.62 -8.06
C ILE A 178 6.53 31.66 -7.08
N SER A 179 7.35 32.19 -6.19
CA SER A 179 8.03 31.41 -5.14
C SER A 179 7.64 31.93 -3.76
N ILE A 180 7.34 31.02 -2.83
CA ILE A 180 7.06 31.33 -1.43
C ILE A 180 8.09 30.64 -0.55
N LYS A 181 8.81 31.41 0.27
CA LYS A 181 9.76 30.90 1.27
C LYS A 181 9.07 30.73 2.61
N SER A 182 9.23 29.59 3.27
CA SER A 182 8.67 29.33 4.59
C SER A 182 9.61 28.51 5.47
N LYS A 183 9.99 29.06 6.62
CA LYS A 183 10.71 28.33 7.65
C LYS A 183 9.80 27.38 8.40
N GLY A 184 8.56 27.78 8.69
CA GLY A 184 7.59 26.89 9.37
C GLY A 184 7.23 25.66 8.55
N LEU A 185 7.23 25.75 7.21
CA LEU A 185 7.08 24.56 6.36
C LEU A 185 8.33 23.67 6.42
N TYR A 186 9.51 24.25 6.52
CA TYR A 186 10.74 23.49 6.71
C TYR A 186 10.69 22.71 8.05
N GLU A 187 10.29 23.37 9.15
CA GLU A 187 10.13 22.74 10.47
C GLU A 187 9.11 21.58 10.43
N LEU A 188 7.97 21.74 9.74
CA LEU A 188 7.02 20.67 9.50
C LEU A 188 7.65 19.48 8.72
N CYS A 189 8.49 19.78 7.73
CA CYS A 189 9.17 18.72 6.97
C CYS A 189 10.17 17.94 7.85
N GLU A 190 10.86 18.61 8.78
CA GLU A 190 11.75 17.93 9.74
C GLU A 190 10.99 16.97 10.65
N GLU A 191 9.79 17.35 11.14
CA GLU A 191 8.94 16.48 11.97
C GLU A 191 8.60 15.15 11.30
N ILE A 192 8.44 15.13 9.97
CA ILE A 192 8.09 13.96 9.17
C ILE A 192 9.26 13.38 8.37
N ASN A 193 10.48 13.74 8.72
CA ASN A 193 11.71 13.30 8.06
C ASN A 193 11.68 13.48 6.52
N PHE A 194 11.19 14.64 6.06
CA PHE A 194 11.18 15.02 4.65
C PHE A 194 12.23 16.08 4.38
N ASP A 195 13.28 15.74 3.67
CA ASP A 195 14.48 16.57 3.47
C ASP A 195 14.75 16.95 1.99
N LYS A 196 15.93 17.48 1.76
CA LYS A 196 16.42 17.91 0.43
C LYS A 196 16.46 16.78 -0.61
N SER A 197 16.52 15.52 -0.19
CA SER A 197 16.49 14.37 -1.10
C SER A 197 15.12 14.21 -1.76
N LYS A 198 14.09 14.81 -1.18
CA LYS A 198 12.69 14.71 -1.62
C LYS A 198 12.23 13.26 -1.74
N LYS A 199 12.70 12.40 -0.82
CA LYS A 199 12.24 11.01 -0.70
C LYS A 199 11.07 10.95 0.26
N ILE A 200 10.04 10.20 -0.12
CA ILE A 200 8.94 9.88 0.79
C ILE A 200 9.49 9.00 1.90
N SER A 201 9.47 9.52 3.13
CA SER A 201 9.96 8.81 4.32
C SER A 201 8.90 7.85 4.87
N ASP A 202 9.33 6.92 5.74
CA ASP A 202 8.41 6.09 6.51
C ASP A 202 7.46 6.94 7.38
N ALA A 203 7.93 8.09 7.88
CA ALA A 203 7.10 9.00 8.67
C ALA A 203 5.94 9.56 7.84
N ILE A 204 6.17 9.91 6.57
CA ILE A 204 5.10 10.33 5.64
C ILE A 204 4.12 9.18 5.40
N GLU A 205 4.61 7.97 5.20
CA GLU A 205 3.75 6.79 4.97
C GLU A 205 2.96 6.38 6.24
N LYS A 206 3.39 6.79 7.44
CA LYS A 206 2.71 6.58 8.73
C LYS A 206 1.76 7.72 9.14
N THR A 207 1.51 8.70 8.27
CA THR A 207 0.56 9.79 8.54
C THR A 207 -0.89 9.35 8.39
N ASP A 208 -1.82 10.23 8.75
CA ASP A 208 -3.27 9.96 8.74
C ASP A 208 -3.93 10.09 7.34
N TYR A 209 -5.19 9.71 7.27
CA TYR A 209 -6.01 9.74 6.06
C TYR A 209 -6.13 11.14 5.44
N GLN A 210 -6.26 12.21 6.25
CA GLN A 210 -6.44 13.56 5.74
C GLN A 210 -5.15 14.10 5.14
N PHE A 211 -4.02 13.79 5.77
CA PHE A 211 -2.72 14.12 5.21
C PHE A 211 -2.50 13.43 3.86
N TYR A 212 -2.82 12.13 3.73
CA TYR A 212 -2.69 11.42 2.46
C TYR A 212 -3.47 12.12 1.34
N ARG A 213 -4.73 12.51 1.60
CA ARG A 213 -5.56 13.20 0.62
C ARG A 213 -4.95 14.54 0.19
N GLY A 214 -4.48 15.32 1.15
CA GLY A 214 -3.80 16.59 0.90
C GLY A 214 -2.49 16.39 0.15
N PHE A 215 -1.65 15.46 0.59
CA PHE A 215 -0.36 15.16 0.00
C PHE A 215 -0.47 14.82 -1.50
N PHE A 216 -1.41 13.96 -1.85
CA PHE A 216 -1.66 13.66 -3.26
C PHE A 216 -2.26 14.84 -4.01
N SER A 217 -3.23 15.58 -3.42
CA SER A 217 -3.76 16.79 -4.07
C SER A 217 -2.64 17.76 -4.42
N GLY A 218 -1.74 18.08 -3.47
CA GLY A 218 -0.62 18.99 -3.71
C GLY A 218 0.41 18.46 -4.72
N TRP A 219 0.74 17.17 -4.68
CA TRP A 219 1.68 16.60 -5.63
C TRP A 219 1.10 16.50 -7.05
N PHE A 220 -0.18 16.13 -7.19
CA PHE A 220 -0.85 16.14 -8.48
C PHE A 220 -1.08 17.57 -9.01
N ASP A 221 -1.28 18.56 -8.16
CA ASP A 221 -1.32 19.96 -8.57
C ASP A 221 0.01 20.41 -9.20
N ALA A 222 1.15 19.98 -8.67
CA ALA A 222 2.47 20.25 -9.24
C ALA A 222 2.68 19.42 -10.53
N ASP A 223 2.86 18.13 -10.41
CA ASP A 223 3.36 17.22 -11.46
C ASP A 223 2.26 16.43 -12.20
N GLY A 224 1.01 16.52 -11.74
CA GLY A 224 -0.10 15.72 -12.28
C GLY A 224 -0.64 16.24 -13.60
N THR A 225 -1.19 15.32 -14.41
CA THR A 225 -1.88 15.65 -15.66
C THR A 225 -3.11 14.77 -15.88
N VAL A 226 -4.11 15.31 -16.56
CA VAL A 226 -5.30 14.59 -17.00
C VAL A 226 -5.16 14.30 -18.50
N LEU A 227 -5.30 13.03 -18.87
CA LEU A 227 -5.39 12.61 -20.26
C LEU A 227 -6.77 12.04 -20.53
N ASN A 228 -7.41 12.57 -21.58
CA ASN A 228 -8.64 12.02 -22.15
C ASN A 228 -8.32 11.54 -23.56
N ASN A 229 -8.27 10.22 -23.73
CA ASN A 229 -7.99 9.60 -25.02
C ASN A 229 -9.23 8.82 -25.46
N THR A 230 -9.69 9.04 -26.68
CA THR A 230 -10.87 8.39 -27.28
C THR A 230 -10.80 6.87 -27.27
N GLU A 231 -9.59 6.30 -27.41
CA GLU A 231 -9.37 4.85 -27.46
C GLU A 231 -9.07 4.24 -26.09
N LYS A 232 -8.30 4.96 -25.25
CA LYS A 232 -7.79 4.44 -23.95
C LYS A 232 -8.57 4.96 -22.74
N GLY A 233 -9.55 5.84 -22.95
CA GLY A 233 -10.35 6.45 -21.90
C GLY A 233 -9.59 7.51 -21.08
N ILE A 234 -10.17 7.86 -19.92
CA ILE A 234 -9.64 8.89 -19.03
C ILE A 234 -8.58 8.28 -18.11
N SER A 235 -7.50 9.02 -17.88
CA SER A 235 -6.51 8.72 -16.85
C SER A 235 -5.96 9.98 -16.21
N VAL A 236 -5.70 9.89 -14.90
CA VAL A 236 -4.93 10.89 -14.15
C VAL A 236 -3.54 10.32 -13.94
N ARG A 237 -2.52 11.10 -14.25
CA ARG A 237 -1.14 10.63 -14.28
C ARG A 237 -0.22 11.54 -13.51
N LEU A 238 0.80 10.94 -12.91
CA LEU A 238 1.84 11.61 -12.16
C LEU A 238 3.20 11.14 -12.71
N SER A 239 4.01 12.06 -13.21
CA SER A 239 5.33 11.76 -13.76
C SER A 239 6.42 12.12 -12.75
N SER A 240 7.42 11.26 -12.59
CA SER A 240 8.58 11.52 -11.73
C SER A 240 9.83 10.83 -12.28
N SER A 241 10.99 11.45 -12.05
CA SER A 241 12.28 10.77 -12.26
C SER A 241 12.65 9.82 -11.11
N ASP A 242 11.89 9.82 -10.04
CA ASP A 242 12.11 9.01 -8.86
C ASP A 242 11.11 7.86 -8.78
N LEU A 243 11.56 6.66 -9.18
CA LEU A 243 10.75 5.46 -9.14
C LEU A 243 10.36 5.06 -7.71
N TYR A 244 11.27 5.25 -6.74
CA TYR A 244 11.02 4.91 -5.34
C TYR A 244 9.81 5.66 -4.78
N ASN A 245 9.72 6.97 -5.02
CA ASN A 245 8.57 7.76 -4.59
C ASN A 245 7.26 7.30 -5.25
N LEU A 246 7.30 6.90 -6.53
CA LEU A 246 6.08 6.40 -7.22
C LEU A 246 5.63 5.02 -6.69
N GLU A 247 6.57 4.14 -6.33
CA GLU A 247 6.23 2.84 -5.72
C GLU A 247 5.58 3.02 -4.34
N ILE A 248 6.05 3.98 -3.53
CA ILE A 248 5.39 4.33 -2.26
C ILE A 248 4.03 4.97 -2.51
N ALA A 249 3.96 5.94 -3.43
CA ALA A 249 2.70 6.58 -3.80
C ALA A 249 1.63 5.56 -4.23
N GLN A 250 2.02 4.52 -4.94
CA GLN A 250 1.12 3.44 -5.34
C GLN A 250 0.49 2.74 -4.13
N ARG A 251 1.30 2.38 -3.10
CA ARG A 251 0.79 1.76 -1.86
C ARG A 251 -0.11 2.72 -1.08
N MET A 252 0.31 3.99 -0.96
CA MET A 252 -0.48 5.01 -0.26
C MET A 252 -1.83 5.26 -0.95
N LEU A 253 -1.87 5.36 -2.28
CA LEU A 253 -3.12 5.48 -3.06
C LEU A 253 -4.02 4.26 -2.91
N LEU A 254 -3.44 3.06 -2.86
CA LEU A 254 -4.21 1.82 -2.66
C LEU A 254 -4.92 1.82 -1.29
N ARG A 255 -4.32 2.40 -0.25
CA ARG A 255 -4.96 2.58 1.07
C ARG A 255 -6.14 3.55 1.03
N LEU A 256 -6.15 4.49 0.08
CA LEU A 256 -7.31 5.34 -0.23
C LEU A 256 -8.32 4.66 -1.18
N GLY A 257 -8.14 3.39 -1.51
CA GLY A 257 -9.00 2.64 -2.42
C GLY A 257 -8.75 2.91 -3.92
N ILE A 258 -7.63 3.56 -4.25
CA ILE A 258 -7.22 3.89 -5.63
C ILE A 258 -6.11 2.96 -6.07
N PHE A 259 -6.43 1.97 -6.91
CA PHE A 259 -5.43 1.05 -7.43
C PHE A 259 -4.82 1.60 -8.73
N SER A 260 -3.61 2.17 -8.63
CA SER A 260 -2.84 2.75 -9.72
C SER A 260 -1.86 1.74 -10.36
N THR A 261 -1.20 2.14 -11.42
CA THR A 261 -0.14 1.38 -12.10
C THR A 261 1.12 2.23 -12.18
N VAL A 262 2.27 1.67 -11.80
CA VAL A 262 3.57 2.30 -11.99
C VAL A 262 4.20 1.77 -13.27
N SER A 263 4.38 2.65 -14.26
CA SER A 263 5.07 2.37 -15.53
C SER A 263 6.51 2.83 -15.43
N LYS A 264 7.43 1.86 -15.48
CA LYS A 264 8.87 2.13 -15.42
C LYS A 264 9.39 2.54 -16.78
N LEU A 265 10.40 3.43 -16.81
CA LEU A 265 11.15 3.83 -18.00
C LEU A 265 10.25 4.24 -19.18
N ARG A 266 9.25 5.08 -18.91
CA ARG A 266 8.42 5.64 -19.98
C ARG A 266 9.27 6.45 -20.99
N ARG A 267 10.31 7.10 -20.48
CA ARG A 267 11.36 7.74 -21.29
C ARG A 267 12.69 7.43 -20.63
N GLU A 268 13.62 6.95 -21.42
CA GLU A 268 15.01 6.76 -21.00
C GLU A 268 15.75 8.09 -20.92
N SER A 269 16.78 8.12 -20.11
CA SER A 269 17.67 9.28 -20.02
C SER A 269 18.28 9.59 -21.39
N GLN A 270 18.23 10.85 -21.78
CA GLN A 270 18.78 11.32 -23.04
C GLN A 270 19.40 12.71 -22.87
N GLU A 271 20.36 13.03 -23.71
CA GLU A 271 20.83 14.40 -23.84
C GLU A 271 19.91 15.20 -24.75
N LYS A 272 19.46 16.35 -24.28
CA LYS A 272 18.61 17.25 -25.04
C LYS A 272 19.17 18.67 -25.02
N LEU A 273 19.24 19.30 -26.19
CA LEU A 273 19.54 20.70 -26.28
C LEU A 273 18.33 21.52 -25.83
N LEU A 274 18.50 22.28 -24.76
CA LEU A 274 17.50 23.18 -24.22
C LEU A 274 18.08 24.60 -24.15
N PRO A 275 17.21 25.65 -24.16
CA PRO A 275 17.65 27.03 -24.00
C PRO A 275 18.46 27.22 -22.71
N ASP A 276 19.60 27.90 -22.79
CA ASP A 276 20.52 28.17 -21.67
C ASP A 276 20.12 29.39 -20.83
N GLY A 277 19.00 30.04 -21.15
CA GLY A 277 18.54 31.29 -20.52
C GLY A 277 19.33 32.54 -20.93
N LYS A 278 20.35 32.38 -21.79
CA LYS A 278 21.21 33.47 -22.28
C LYS A 278 21.07 33.65 -23.80
N GLY A 279 20.08 33.01 -24.44
CA GLY A 279 19.84 33.09 -25.86
C GLY A 279 20.52 31.98 -26.67
N GLY A 280 21.24 31.04 -26.03
CA GLY A 280 21.89 29.89 -26.66
C GLY A 280 21.17 28.57 -26.30
N LEU A 281 21.69 27.46 -26.86
CA LEU A 281 21.28 26.09 -26.54
C LEU A 281 22.43 25.39 -25.81
N LYS A 282 22.10 24.70 -24.69
CA LYS A 282 23.05 23.88 -23.94
C LYS A 282 22.52 22.46 -23.85
N SER A 283 23.41 21.47 -23.94
CA SER A 283 23.03 20.08 -23.71
C SER A 283 22.76 19.84 -22.22
N TYR A 284 21.60 19.28 -21.93
CA TYR A 284 21.18 18.85 -20.59
C TYR A 284 20.88 17.37 -20.61
N LYS A 285 21.43 16.65 -19.64
CA LYS A 285 21.09 15.24 -19.41
C LYS A 285 19.73 15.17 -18.71
N ILE A 286 18.71 14.72 -19.44
CA ILE A 286 17.37 14.45 -18.89
C ILE A 286 17.42 13.09 -18.21
N LYS A 287 16.95 13.02 -16.96
CA LYS A 287 16.85 11.78 -16.18
C LYS A 287 15.77 10.86 -16.77
N ASP A 288 15.87 9.58 -16.43
CA ASP A 288 14.77 8.62 -16.65
C ASP A 288 13.45 9.16 -16.10
N GLN A 289 12.37 8.90 -16.82
CA GLN A 289 11.04 9.28 -16.37
C GLN A 289 10.16 8.05 -16.21
N HIS A 290 9.52 7.96 -15.06
CA HIS A 290 8.53 6.96 -14.68
C HIS A 290 7.16 7.64 -14.57
N GLU A 291 6.10 6.86 -14.60
CA GLU A 291 4.74 7.40 -14.54
C GLU A 291 3.86 6.53 -13.65
N LEU A 292 3.12 7.16 -12.74
CA LEU A 292 2.02 6.54 -11.99
C LEU A 292 0.71 6.90 -12.70
N ILE A 293 -0.11 5.90 -12.98
CA ILE A 293 -1.33 6.02 -13.80
C ILE A 293 -2.54 5.58 -12.98
N ILE A 294 -3.49 6.48 -12.79
CA ILE A 294 -4.82 6.21 -12.24
C ILE A 294 -5.79 6.13 -13.41
N SER A 295 -6.48 5.00 -13.55
CA SER A 295 -7.39 4.71 -14.66
C SER A 295 -8.63 3.97 -14.18
N LYS A 296 -9.54 3.64 -15.10
CA LYS A 296 -10.83 3.01 -14.80
C LYS A 296 -11.65 3.87 -13.82
N ASP A 297 -12.51 3.26 -13.01
CA ASP A 297 -13.33 3.94 -12.01
C ASP A 297 -12.52 4.49 -10.81
N ASN A 298 -11.21 4.18 -10.69
CA ASN A 298 -10.32 4.85 -9.74
C ASN A 298 -10.21 6.37 -10.01
N VAL A 299 -10.45 6.82 -11.24
CA VAL A 299 -10.48 8.26 -11.60
C VAL A 299 -11.60 8.99 -10.86
N LEU A 300 -12.77 8.35 -10.67
CA LEU A 300 -13.89 8.91 -9.91
C LEU A 300 -13.53 9.01 -8.43
N ILE A 301 -12.87 7.99 -7.87
CA ILE A 301 -12.42 8.02 -6.48
C ILE A 301 -11.36 9.11 -6.28
N PHE A 302 -10.43 9.26 -7.23
CA PHE A 302 -9.47 10.37 -7.21
C PHE A 302 -10.18 11.73 -7.19
N ARG A 303 -11.16 11.96 -8.07
CA ARG A 303 -11.97 13.19 -8.10
C ARG A 303 -12.65 13.47 -6.75
N ASP A 304 -13.24 12.44 -6.13
CA ASP A 304 -14.07 12.61 -4.94
C ASP A 304 -13.21 12.75 -3.64
N LEU A 305 -12.08 12.08 -3.57
CA LEU A 305 -11.24 12.06 -2.35
C LEU A 305 -10.08 13.05 -2.39
N ILE A 306 -9.42 13.20 -3.51
CA ILE A 306 -8.15 13.93 -3.66
C ILE A 306 -8.40 15.24 -4.43
N ASN A 307 -8.76 15.11 -5.69
CA ASN A 307 -8.97 16.18 -6.67
C ASN A 307 -7.78 17.15 -6.81
N PHE A 308 -7.85 18.00 -7.79
CA PHE A 308 -6.93 19.13 -7.97
C PHE A 308 -7.47 20.37 -7.27
N LYS A 309 -6.56 21.20 -6.74
CA LYS A 309 -6.87 22.59 -6.33
C LYS A 309 -6.60 23.57 -7.48
N ASP A 310 -5.73 23.21 -8.42
CA ASP A 310 -5.56 23.93 -9.68
C ASP A 310 -6.85 23.83 -10.51
N GLU A 311 -7.54 24.96 -10.70
CA GLU A 311 -8.86 25.00 -11.36
C GLU A 311 -8.76 24.59 -12.85
N PHE A 312 -7.65 24.81 -13.53
CA PHE A 312 -7.48 24.34 -14.90
C PHE A 312 -7.43 22.81 -14.98
N LYS A 313 -6.60 22.16 -14.12
CA LYS A 313 -6.50 20.69 -14.07
C LYS A 313 -7.82 20.06 -13.60
N LYS A 314 -8.49 20.69 -12.62
CA LYS A 314 -9.79 20.25 -12.10
C LYS A 314 -10.88 20.33 -13.19
N SER A 315 -11.01 21.47 -13.88
CA SER A 315 -11.97 21.64 -14.97
C SER A 315 -11.73 20.65 -16.10
N LYS A 316 -10.45 20.38 -16.43
CA LYS A 316 -10.08 19.38 -17.42
C LYS A 316 -10.52 17.96 -17.02
N LEU A 317 -10.39 17.60 -15.73
CA LEU A 317 -10.88 16.33 -15.20
C LEU A 317 -12.39 16.22 -15.27
N GLU A 318 -13.10 17.24 -14.81
CA GLU A 318 -14.58 17.26 -14.82
C GLU A 318 -15.14 17.21 -16.26
N THR A 319 -14.55 17.96 -17.19
CA THR A 319 -14.92 17.93 -18.60
C THR A 319 -14.69 16.54 -19.21
N ALA A 320 -13.56 15.90 -18.89
CA ALA A 320 -13.28 14.54 -19.35
C ALA A 320 -14.32 13.55 -18.80
N ILE A 321 -14.66 13.63 -17.51
CA ILE A 321 -15.67 12.76 -16.89
C ILE A 321 -17.06 13.02 -17.51
N ALA A 322 -17.45 14.27 -17.72
CA ALA A 322 -18.72 14.63 -18.35
C ALA A 322 -18.85 14.12 -19.79
N SER A 323 -17.71 13.93 -20.49
CA SER A 323 -17.69 13.39 -21.86
C SER A 323 -17.85 11.86 -21.94
N LEU A 324 -17.96 11.16 -20.80
CA LEU A 324 -18.12 9.70 -20.78
C LEU A 324 -19.45 9.30 -21.43
N ASN A 325 -19.41 8.23 -22.22
CA ASN A 325 -20.59 7.63 -22.80
C ASN A 325 -21.42 6.87 -21.73
N LYS A 326 -22.61 6.37 -22.11
CA LYS A 326 -23.50 5.61 -21.21
C LYS A 326 -22.87 4.39 -20.54
N ARG A 327 -21.78 3.83 -21.07
CA ARG A 327 -21.07 2.67 -20.46
C ARG A 327 -20.20 3.11 -19.27
N GLY A 328 -19.83 4.39 -19.17
CA GLY A 328 -18.97 4.91 -18.12
C GLY A 328 -17.55 4.31 -18.13
N LEU A 329 -16.90 4.33 -16.98
CA LEU A 329 -15.57 3.75 -16.79
C LEU A 329 -15.64 2.27 -16.40
N TYR A 330 -14.69 1.49 -16.88
CA TYR A 330 -14.53 0.10 -16.44
C TYR A 330 -14.28 0.04 -14.94
N LYS A 331 -14.95 -0.91 -14.26
CA LYS A 331 -14.74 -1.14 -12.83
C LYS A 331 -13.38 -1.78 -12.57
N GLU A 332 -12.72 -1.35 -11.49
CA GLU A 332 -11.50 -1.99 -11.02
C GLU A 332 -11.80 -3.39 -10.45
N THR A 333 -10.94 -4.33 -10.71
CA THR A 333 -11.12 -5.73 -10.30
C THR A 333 -10.32 -6.11 -9.05
N PHE A 334 -9.38 -5.26 -8.62
CA PHE A 334 -8.43 -5.56 -7.54
C PHE A 334 -7.72 -6.92 -7.75
N LEU A 335 -7.26 -7.09 -8.97
CA LEU A 335 -6.43 -8.22 -9.39
C LEU A 335 -5.20 -7.68 -10.09
N ASP A 336 -4.05 -8.28 -9.83
CA ASP A 336 -2.82 -8.00 -10.56
C ASP A 336 -2.17 -9.30 -11.04
N GLU A 337 -1.34 -9.18 -12.04
CA GLU A 337 -0.67 -10.30 -12.69
C GLU A 337 0.78 -10.41 -12.18
N VAL A 338 1.20 -11.59 -11.77
CA VAL A 338 2.59 -11.86 -11.39
C VAL A 338 3.50 -11.64 -12.61
N LEU A 339 4.44 -10.73 -12.48
CA LEU A 339 5.42 -10.42 -13.53
C LEU A 339 6.70 -11.23 -13.36
N ASP A 340 7.19 -11.32 -12.13
CA ASP A 340 8.46 -11.98 -11.80
C ASP A 340 8.46 -12.46 -10.33
N ILE A 341 9.25 -13.50 -10.06
CA ILE A 341 9.53 -14.03 -8.73
C ILE A 341 11.03 -14.26 -8.64
N LYS A 342 11.69 -13.62 -7.67
CA LYS A 342 13.13 -13.63 -7.55
C LYS A 342 13.56 -13.99 -6.14
N TYR A 343 14.55 -14.89 -6.02
CA TYR A 343 15.23 -15.16 -4.77
C TYR A 343 16.05 -13.94 -4.32
N CYS A 344 15.95 -13.55 -3.05
CA CYS A 344 16.54 -12.33 -2.49
C CYS A 344 17.50 -12.57 -1.32
N GLY A 345 17.93 -13.82 -1.07
CA GLY A 345 18.78 -14.17 0.06
C GLY A 345 17.98 -14.63 1.26
N GLU A 346 18.55 -14.50 2.45
CA GLU A 346 17.92 -14.85 3.72
C GLU A 346 17.72 -13.60 4.55
N GLU A 347 16.53 -13.47 5.16
CA GLU A 347 16.19 -12.36 6.04
C GLU A 347 15.45 -12.86 7.29
N GLU A 348 15.40 -12.00 8.31
CA GLU A 348 14.54 -12.21 9.47
C GLU A 348 13.08 -12.12 9.08
N VAL A 349 12.26 -13.08 9.52
CA VAL A 349 10.89 -13.23 9.08
C VAL A 349 9.91 -13.35 10.25
N PHE A 350 8.67 -12.89 9.97
CA PHE A 350 7.61 -12.72 10.95
C PHE A 350 6.31 -13.30 10.42
N ASP A 351 5.44 -13.65 11.34
CA ASP A 351 4.09 -14.07 11.08
C ASP A 351 3.11 -13.48 12.09
N CYS A 352 1.81 -13.55 11.80
CA CYS A 352 0.76 -13.09 12.70
C CYS A 352 -0.50 -13.92 12.53
N GLN A 353 -1.45 -13.75 13.45
CA GLN A 353 -2.78 -14.30 13.35
C GLN A 353 -3.82 -13.19 13.37
N ILE A 354 -4.65 -13.11 12.32
CA ILE A 354 -5.80 -12.19 12.22
C ILE A 354 -7.07 -12.99 12.41
N MET A 355 -7.76 -12.72 13.51
CA MET A 355 -8.94 -13.48 13.90
C MET A 355 -10.14 -13.13 13.02
N GLY A 356 -10.77 -14.15 12.45
CA GLY A 356 -12.00 -14.02 11.67
C GLY A 356 -11.82 -13.75 10.17
N ALA A 357 -10.68 -13.20 9.74
CA ALA A 357 -10.39 -13.02 8.32
C ALA A 357 -9.51 -14.13 7.74
N ASN A 358 -8.59 -14.70 8.53
CA ASN A 358 -7.56 -15.63 8.11
C ASN A 358 -6.67 -15.11 6.97
N GLU A 359 -6.71 -13.82 6.70
CA GLU A 359 -5.92 -13.13 5.68
C GLU A 359 -5.63 -11.68 6.13
N PHE A 360 -4.65 -11.05 5.52
CA PHE A 360 -4.32 -9.64 5.75
C PHE A 360 -3.67 -8.98 4.54
N ASP A 361 -3.57 -7.64 4.60
CA ASP A 361 -2.91 -6.79 3.61
C ASP A 361 -1.39 -6.79 3.84
N ALA A 362 -0.63 -7.26 2.89
CA ALA A 362 0.83 -7.17 2.88
C ALA A 362 1.28 -6.38 1.64
N ASN A 363 1.71 -5.13 1.81
CA ASN A 363 2.05 -4.22 0.71
C ASN A 363 0.94 -4.05 -0.34
N GLY A 364 -0.32 -4.26 0.04
CA GLY A 364 -1.49 -4.22 -0.85
C GLY A 364 -1.88 -5.57 -1.43
N ILE A 365 -1.15 -6.64 -1.21
CA ILE A 365 -1.44 -8.00 -1.67
C ILE A 365 -2.14 -8.77 -0.55
N ASN A 366 -3.23 -9.50 -0.88
CA ASN A 366 -3.91 -10.35 0.10
C ASN A 366 -3.13 -11.64 0.30
N VAL A 367 -2.68 -11.87 1.53
CA VAL A 367 -1.92 -13.04 1.98
C VAL A 367 -2.64 -13.74 3.11
N HIS A 368 -2.40 -15.06 3.25
CA HIS A 368 -2.95 -15.85 4.35
C HIS A 368 -2.12 -15.61 5.62
N ASN A 369 -2.77 -15.51 6.78
CA ASN A 369 -2.09 -15.58 8.05
C ASN A 369 -1.84 -17.04 8.45
N CYS A 370 -0.87 -17.28 9.31
CA CYS A 370 -0.64 -18.59 9.86
C CYS A 370 -1.86 -19.06 10.67
N GLY A 371 -2.34 -20.27 10.38
CA GLY A 371 -3.38 -20.92 11.17
C GLY A 371 -2.82 -21.68 12.39
N GLU A 372 -1.52 -21.68 12.57
CA GLU A 372 -0.84 -22.40 13.64
C GLU A 372 -0.69 -21.54 14.89
N ILE A 373 -0.69 -22.19 16.05
CA ILE A 373 -0.50 -21.55 17.35
C ILE A 373 0.95 -21.02 17.42
N PRO A 374 1.18 -19.74 17.78
CA PRO A 374 2.53 -19.24 18.00
C PRO A 374 3.17 -20.00 19.16
N LEU A 375 4.38 -20.53 18.94
CA LEU A 375 5.14 -21.27 19.91
C LEU A 375 6.32 -20.45 20.41
N CYS A 376 6.62 -20.54 21.70
CA CYS A 376 7.84 -20.00 22.27
C CYS A 376 9.10 -20.77 21.76
N PRO A 377 10.29 -20.18 21.85
CA PRO A 377 11.51 -20.95 21.61
C PRO A 377 11.55 -22.23 22.46
N TYR A 378 11.88 -23.35 21.84
CA TYR A 378 11.91 -24.70 22.43
C TYR A 378 10.54 -25.30 22.77
N ASP A 379 9.44 -24.63 22.36
CA ASP A 379 8.10 -25.18 22.47
C ASP A 379 7.75 -26.03 21.24
N SER A 380 6.77 -26.92 21.35
CA SER A 380 6.32 -27.72 20.23
C SER A 380 4.83 -27.94 20.20
N CYS A 381 4.21 -27.88 19.02
CA CYS A 381 2.80 -28.16 18.82
C CYS A 381 2.61 -29.64 18.54
N ARG A 382 1.71 -30.31 19.27
CA ARG A 382 1.27 -31.67 18.99
C ARG A 382 0.00 -31.59 18.16
N LEU A 383 0.00 -32.24 17.02
CA LEU A 383 -1.15 -32.25 16.12
C LEU A 383 -1.76 -33.65 16.05
N ILE A 384 -3.07 -33.70 16.21
CA ILE A 384 -3.87 -34.90 15.92
C ILE A 384 -5.00 -34.54 14.97
N ALA A 385 -5.24 -35.36 13.98
CA ALA A 385 -6.32 -35.16 13.02
C ALA A 385 -7.36 -36.25 13.17
N ILE A 386 -8.62 -35.89 13.31
CA ILE A 386 -9.76 -36.80 13.35
C ILE A 386 -10.50 -36.71 12.01
N ASN A 387 -10.59 -37.81 11.29
CA ASN A 387 -11.34 -37.88 10.03
C ASN A 387 -12.85 -37.84 10.29
N LEU A 388 -13.49 -36.70 10.09
CA LEU A 388 -14.92 -36.50 10.35
C LEU A 388 -15.83 -37.39 9.47
N TYR A 389 -15.38 -37.77 8.27
CA TYR A 389 -16.14 -38.65 7.38
C TYR A 389 -16.38 -40.01 8.00
N SER A 390 -15.48 -40.54 8.83
CA SER A 390 -15.65 -41.81 9.53
C SER A 390 -16.83 -41.86 10.51
N TYR A 391 -17.42 -40.71 10.82
CA TYR A 391 -18.60 -40.62 11.72
C TYR A 391 -19.89 -40.37 10.95
N VAL A 392 -19.89 -40.44 9.62
CA VAL A 392 -21.10 -40.31 8.82
C VAL A 392 -21.68 -41.69 8.54
N GLU A 393 -22.83 -41.94 9.11
CA GLU A 393 -23.63 -43.15 8.82
C GLU A 393 -24.36 -42.94 7.49
N ASN A 394 -24.44 -44.02 6.65
CA ASN A 394 -25.09 -44.01 5.35
C ASN A 394 -24.66 -42.86 4.42
N PRO A 395 -23.34 -42.62 4.23
CA PRO A 395 -22.84 -41.50 3.45
C PRO A 395 -23.40 -41.52 2.03
N PHE A 396 -23.55 -40.34 1.42
CA PHE A 396 -24.06 -40.11 0.06
C PHE A 396 -25.53 -40.56 -0.17
N THR A 397 -26.30 -40.83 0.89
CA THR A 397 -27.74 -41.17 0.80
C THR A 397 -28.57 -40.07 1.49
N LYS A 398 -29.90 -40.08 1.22
CA LYS A 398 -30.86 -39.22 1.92
C LYS A 398 -30.97 -39.53 3.43
N LYS A 399 -30.41 -40.66 3.88
CA LYS A 399 -30.38 -41.09 5.29
C LYS A 399 -29.02 -40.78 5.95
N ALA A 400 -28.16 -40.02 5.31
CA ALA A 400 -26.86 -39.64 5.87
C ALA A 400 -27.04 -38.90 7.21
N LYS A 401 -26.36 -39.36 8.25
CA LYS A 401 -26.43 -38.81 9.59
C LYS A 401 -25.03 -38.81 10.22
N PHE A 402 -24.67 -37.74 10.88
CA PHE A 402 -23.41 -37.68 11.64
C PHE A 402 -23.62 -38.27 13.05
N ASN A 403 -22.76 -39.20 13.46
CA ASN A 403 -22.80 -39.82 14.78
C ASN A 403 -22.00 -38.99 15.79
N PHE A 404 -22.67 -38.01 16.40
CA PHE A 404 -22.07 -37.13 17.39
C PHE A 404 -21.61 -37.84 18.67
N GLU A 405 -22.30 -38.88 19.09
CA GLU A 405 -21.94 -39.63 20.31
C GLU A 405 -20.62 -40.37 20.13
N LEU A 406 -20.45 -41.05 19.01
CA LEU A 406 -19.21 -41.73 18.67
C LEU A 406 -18.06 -40.73 18.47
N PHE A 407 -18.32 -39.60 17.78
CA PHE A 407 -17.35 -38.54 17.58
C PHE A 407 -16.88 -37.96 18.93
N LYS A 408 -17.83 -37.62 19.83
CA LYS A 408 -17.52 -37.07 21.17
C LYS A 408 -16.64 -38.02 21.98
N LYS A 409 -16.94 -39.32 21.94
CA LYS A 409 -16.14 -40.34 22.61
C LYS A 409 -14.72 -40.40 22.08
N HIS A 410 -14.55 -40.42 20.76
CA HIS A 410 -13.23 -40.49 20.12
C HIS A 410 -12.45 -39.18 20.25
N ALA A 411 -13.11 -38.01 20.24
CA ALA A 411 -12.47 -36.72 20.50
C ALA A 411 -11.89 -36.67 21.93
N GLY A 412 -12.63 -37.22 22.92
CA GLY A 412 -12.13 -37.34 24.28
C GLY A 412 -10.90 -38.25 24.40
N PHE A 413 -10.85 -39.35 23.65
CA PHE A 413 -9.65 -40.20 23.62
C PHE A 413 -8.47 -39.51 22.93
N ALA A 414 -8.73 -38.80 21.81
CA ALA A 414 -7.72 -38.04 21.11
C ALA A 414 -7.09 -36.98 22.02
N GLN A 415 -7.91 -36.26 22.80
CA GLN A 415 -7.39 -35.27 23.78
C GLN A 415 -6.49 -35.92 24.83
N ARG A 416 -6.90 -37.05 25.43
CA ARG A 416 -6.07 -37.77 26.42
C ARG A 416 -4.75 -38.23 25.79
N MET A 417 -4.78 -38.77 24.57
CA MET A 417 -3.53 -39.17 23.90
C MET A 417 -2.57 -38.02 23.73
N MET A 418 -3.08 -36.81 23.47
CA MET A 418 -2.25 -35.61 23.35
C MET A 418 -1.66 -35.20 24.71
N ASP A 419 -2.45 -35.28 25.79
CA ASP A 419 -1.97 -35.02 27.16
C ASP A 419 -0.89 -36.04 27.55
N ASP A 420 -1.11 -37.35 27.32
CA ASP A 420 -0.13 -38.41 27.59
C ASP A 420 1.19 -38.22 26.79
N ILE A 421 1.14 -37.71 25.55
CA ILE A 421 2.35 -37.38 24.75
C ILE A 421 3.14 -36.25 25.40
N ILE A 422 2.47 -35.24 25.95
CA ILE A 422 3.13 -34.13 26.67
C ILE A 422 3.85 -34.67 27.91
N ASP A 423 3.18 -35.52 28.71
CA ASP A 423 3.76 -36.10 29.92
C ASP A 423 5.00 -36.95 29.60
N LEU A 424 4.94 -37.78 28.55
CA LEU A 424 6.07 -38.60 28.07
C LEU A 424 7.28 -37.78 27.59
N GLU A 425 7.03 -36.59 27.04
CA GLU A 425 8.13 -35.69 26.64
C GLU A 425 8.73 -34.97 27.82
N MET A 426 7.94 -34.56 28.80
CA MET A 426 8.42 -33.94 30.06
C MET A 426 9.31 -34.89 30.84
N GLU A 427 8.94 -36.18 30.97
CA GLU A 427 9.75 -37.19 31.62
C GLU A 427 11.19 -37.33 31.01
N LYS A 428 11.32 -37.08 29.68
CA LYS A 428 12.65 -37.11 29.01
C LYS A 428 13.46 -35.83 29.21
N ILE A 429 12.81 -34.72 29.49
CA ILE A 429 13.51 -33.43 29.71
C ILE A 429 14.07 -33.39 31.13
N ASP A 430 13.39 -34.03 32.09
CA ASP A 430 13.79 -34.08 33.50
C ASP A 430 14.85 -35.16 33.79
N ALA A 431 15.16 -36.04 32.81
CA ALA A 431 16.16 -37.10 32.92
C ALA A 431 17.51 -36.69 32.27
#